data_ea27d06829a07351ef20a4820365a2c1
#
_entry.id   ea27d06829a07351ef20a4820365a2c1
#
_cell.length_a   1.000
_cell.length_b   1.000
_cell.length_c   1.000
_cell.angle_alpha   90.00
_cell.angle_beta   90.00
_cell.angle_gamma   90.00
#
_symmetry.space_group_name_H-M   'P 1'
#
loop_
_entity.id
_entity.type
_entity.pdbx_description
1 polymer ?
#
loop_
_entity_poly.entity_id
_entity_poly.type
_entity_poly.pdbx_seq_one_letter_code
_entity_poly.pdbx_strand_id
1 'polypeptide(L)'
;MAITIIENACVFDGFHDELSEGQNLVIENNIIREISSEPVKSQSGTRIDVKGGTVMPGLIDAHVHVNDWNASPAELVEKPSSLTTLHAARNLKKMLYRGFTTVRDACGADFGLAAAVDQGLIESPRLFFVGKALSATGGHGDFRDPGNDSMQNLCNCSERGLTQIVDGEPEVRRAARNELRKGAHAVKIMASGGVASPTD
;
A
#
# COMPACT_ATOMS: atom_id res chain seq x y z
N MET A 1 13.82 23.47 -12.48
CA MET A 1 12.47 22.89 -12.58
C MET A 1 12.49 21.80 -13.63
N ALA A 2 12.01 20.62 -13.30
CA ALA A 2 11.88 19.54 -14.28
C ALA A 2 10.53 19.69 -14.98
N ILE A 3 10.55 19.74 -16.32
CA ILE A 3 9.35 19.78 -17.16
C ILE A 3 9.27 18.49 -17.94
N THR A 4 8.11 17.83 -17.90
CA THR A 4 7.78 16.68 -18.76
C THR A 4 6.55 17.03 -19.58
N ILE A 5 6.61 16.79 -20.88
CA ILE A 5 5.52 17.04 -21.82
C ILE A 5 5.14 15.69 -22.41
N ILE A 6 3.89 15.28 -22.22
CA ILE A 6 3.32 14.09 -22.86
C ILE A 6 2.50 14.59 -24.04
N GLU A 7 2.78 14.10 -25.25
CA GLU A 7 2.17 14.52 -26.50
C GLU A 7 1.33 13.41 -27.12
N ASN A 8 0.30 13.82 -27.86
CA ASN A 8 -0.58 12.93 -28.63
C ASN A 8 -1.27 11.86 -27.77
N ALA A 9 -1.78 12.26 -26.61
CA ALA A 9 -2.45 11.36 -25.65
C ALA A 9 -3.97 11.29 -25.87
N CYS A 10 -4.55 10.12 -25.61
CA CYS A 10 -5.95 9.99 -25.27
C CYS A 10 -6.06 10.04 -23.74
N VAL A 11 -6.70 11.07 -23.19
CA VAL A 11 -6.76 11.27 -21.72
C VAL A 11 -8.06 10.71 -21.18
N PHE A 12 -7.93 9.82 -20.18
CA PHE A 12 -9.00 9.41 -19.28
C PHE A 12 -8.82 10.16 -17.96
N ASP A 13 -9.78 10.99 -17.58
CA ASP A 13 -9.66 11.84 -16.38
C ASP A 13 -10.22 11.20 -15.10
N GLY A 14 -10.89 10.04 -15.22
CA GLY A 14 -11.50 9.32 -14.10
C GLY A 14 -12.87 9.83 -13.68
N PHE A 15 -13.43 10.82 -14.38
CA PHE A 15 -14.74 11.41 -14.08
C PHE A 15 -15.74 11.26 -15.21
N HIS A 16 -15.29 11.34 -16.47
CA HIS A 16 -16.12 11.23 -17.66
C HIS A 16 -15.96 9.83 -18.28
N ASP A 17 -17.02 9.34 -18.90
CA ASP A 17 -17.02 8.02 -19.55
C ASP A 17 -16.26 8.02 -20.90
N GLU A 18 -15.98 9.20 -21.45
CA GLU A 18 -15.34 9.38 -22.74
C GLU A 18 -13.86 9.78 -22.59
N LEU A 19 -13.05 9.36 -23.57
CA LEU A 19 -11.66 9.78 -23.67
C LEU A 19 -11.56 11.13 -24.40
N SER A 20 -10.69 12.02 -23.90
CA SER A 20 -10.30 13.22 -24.63
C SER A 20 -9.10 12.91 -25.53
N GLU A 21 -9.32 12.89 -26.86
CA GLU A 21 -8.28 12.53 -27.83
C GLU A 21 -7.38 13.74 -28.18
N GLY A 22 -6.16 13.46 -28.66
CA GLY A 22 -5.22 14.45 -29.19
C GLY A 22 -4.73 15.44 -28.14
N GLN A 23 -4.68 15.06 -26.88
CA GLN A 23 -4.28 15.92 -25.78
C GLN A 23 -2.78 15.94 -25.57
N ASN A 24 -2.29 17.10 -25.11
CA ASN A 24 -0.93 17.28 -24.62
C ASN A 24 -0.96 17.64 -23.13
N LEU A 25 -0.11 17.04 -22.33
CA LEU A 25 -0.02 17.31 -20.90
C LEU A 25 1.33 17.94 -20.58
N VAL A 26 1.31 19.03 -19.82
CA VAL A 26 2.52 19.65 -19.27
C VAL A 26 2.59 19.37 -17.78
N ILE A 27 3.67 18.74 -17.36
CA ILE A 27 3.93 18.40 -15.97
C ILE A 27 5.16 19.17 -15.52
N GLU A 28 5.00 20.01 -14.50
CA GLU A 28 6.10 20.71 -13.83
C GLU A 28 6.37 20.06 -12.48
N ASN A 29 7.58 19.50 -12.35
CA ASN A 29 7.96 18.67 -11.23
C ASN A 29 7.00 17.46 -11.08
N ASN A 30 6.01 17.54 -10.19
CA ASN A 30 5.02 16.48 -9.92
C ASN A 30 3.56 16.98 -10.03
N ILE A 31 3.36 18.13 -10.70
CA ILE A 31 2.04 18.75 -10.86
C ILE A 31 1.69 18.86 -12.35
N ILE A 32 0.52 18.39 -12.74
CA ILE A 32 -0.05 18.64 -14.05
C ILE A 32 -0.46 20.13 -14.10
N ARG A 33 0.16 20.88 -14.98
CA ARG A 33 -0.09 22.32 -15.15
C ARG A 33 -1.09 22.61 -16.23
N GLU A 34 -1.07 21.82 -17.30
CA GLU A 34 -1.91 22.05 -18.46
C GLU A 34 -2.28 20.73 -19.11
N ILE A 35 -3.51 20.62 -19.58
CA ILE A 35 -3.98 19.59 -20.52
C ILE A 35 -4.69 20.36 -21.64
N SER A 36 -4.23 20.20 -22.87
CA SER A 36 -4.73 20.99 -24.01
C SER A 36 -4.56 20.24 -25.32
N SER A 37 -5.49 20.43 -26.24
CA SER A 37 -5.34 19.97 -27.64
C SER A 37 -4.40 20.87 -28.47
N GLU A 38 -4.03 22.06 -27.94
CA GLU A 38 -3.12 22.95 -28.61
C GLU A 38 -1.66 22.50 -28.48
N PRO A 39 -0.81 22.76 -29.49
CA PRO A 39 0.61 22.44 -29.41
C PRO A 39 1.30 23.17 -28.24
N VAL A 40 2.06 22.41 -27.45
CA VAL A 40 2.82 22.98 -26.33
C VAL A 40 3.95 23.86 -26.84
N LYS A 41 3.90 25.16 -26.52
CA LYS A 41 4.88 26.16 -26.97
C LYS A 41 6.23 26.11 -26.25
N SER A 42 6.31 25.45 -25.09
CA SER A 42 7.56 25.31 -24.34
C SER A 42 8.59 24.55 -25.14
N GLN A 43 9.79 25.10 -25.26
CA GLN A 43 10.92 24.41 -25.92
C GLN A 43 11.81 23.63 -24.95
N SER A 44 11.58 23.78 -23.64
CA SER A 44 12.36 23.09 -22.59
C SER A 44 11.57 21.94 -22.00
N GLY A 45 12.28 20.87 -21.65
CA GLY A 45 11.71 19.70 -20.96
C GLY A 45 11.85 18.40 -21.73
N THR A 46 11.57 17.30 -21.04
CA THR A 46 11.52 15.95 -21.64
C THR A 46 10.18 15.78 -22.37
N ARG A 47 10.23 15.44 -23.66
CA ARG A 47 9.04 15.16 -24.46
C ARG A 47 8.85 13.67 -24.64
N ILE A 48 7.61 13.20 -24.47
CA ILE A 48 7.20 11.81 -24.61
C ILE A 48 5.99 11.77 -25.54
N ASP A 49 6.18 11.36 -26.77
CA ASP A 49 5.08 11.13 -27.72
C ASP A 49 4.50 9.73 -27.45
N VAL A 50 3.26 9.68 -26.94
CA VAL A 50 2.56 8.43 -26.64
C VAL A 50 1.76 7.89 -27.84
N LYS A 51 1.79 8.57 -28.98
CA LYS A 51 1.24 8.10 -30.27
C LYS A 51 -0.21 7.63 -30.18
N GLY A 52 -1.06 8.38 -29.50
CA GLY A 52 -2.46 8.01 -29.26
C GLY A 52 -2.67 7.04 -28.09
N GLY A 53 -1.61 6.75 -27.33
CA GLY A 53 -1.74 5.94 -26.11
C GLY A 53 -2.58 6.63 -25.05
N THR A 54 -3.23 5.83 -24.20
CA THR A 54 -4.07 6.36 -23.13
C THR A 54 -3.24 6.78 -21.92
N VAL A 55 -3.43 8.01 -21.49
CA VAL A 55 -2.94 8.54 -20.21
C VAL A 55 -4.09 8.61 -19.23
N MET A 56 -3.92 8.06 -18.06
CA MET A 56 -4.95 7.96 -17.04
C MET A 56 -4.38 8.20 -15.64
N PRO A 57 -5.20 8.54 -14.63
CA PRO A 57 -4.77 8.53 -13.24
C PRO A 57 -4.19 7.17 -12.86
N GLY A 58 -3.16 7.19 -12.01
CA GLY A 58 -2.58 5.95 -11.51
C GLY A 58 -3.61 5.12 -10.75
N LEU A 59 -3.52 3.80 -10.87
CA LEU A 59 -4.42 2.87 -10.18
C LEU A 59 -4.24 2.96 -8.67
N ILE A 60 -5.32 2.73 -7.94
CA ILE A 60 -5.36 2.70 -6.48
C ILE A 60 -5.83 1.32 -6.03
N ASP A 61 -5.04 0.66 -5.17
CA ASP A 61 -5.47 -0.56 -4.49
C ASP A 61 -5.66 -0.28 -2.99
N ALA A 62 -6.91 -0.36 -2.55
CA ALA A 62 -7.29 -0.01 -1.19
C ALA A 62 -7.17 -1.19 -0.20
N HIS A 63 -6.74 -2.38 -0.63
CA HIS A 63 -6.60 -3.55 0.23
C HIS A 63 -5.49 -4.48 -0.25
N VAL A 64 -4.27 -4.22 0.19
CA VAL A 64 -3.11 -5.07 -0.11
C VAL A 64 -2.45 -5.58 1.17
N HIS A 65 -1.60 -6.58 1.03
CA HIS A 65 -0.72 -7.10 2.09
C HIS A 65 0.70 -7.16 1.53
N VAL A 66 1.44 -6.06 1.68
CA VAL A 66 2.75 -5.92 1.03
C VAL A 66 3.82 -6.85 1.60
N ASN A 67 3.65 -7.26 2.85
CA ASN A 67 4.52 -8.23 3.54
C ASN A 67 4.24 -9.68 3.15
N ASP A 68 3.11 -9.94 2.48
CA ASP A 68 2.77 -11.28 2.02
C ASP A 68 3.48 -11.58 0.70
N TRP A 69 4.22 -12.69 0.65
CA TRP A 69 4.90 -13.11 -0.58
C TRP A 69 4.57 -14.53 -1.02
N ASN A 70 4.75 -15.54 -0.23
CA ASN A 70 4.44 -16.94 -0.50
C ASN A 70 4.41 -17.78 0.79
N ALA A 71 4.69 -17.16 1.92
CA ALA A 71 4.62 -17.81 3.22
C ALA A 71 3.19 -17.71 3.75
N SER A 72 2.77 -18.71 4.50
CA SER A 72 1.52 -18.57 5.25
C SER A 72 1.65 -17.43 6.28
N PRO A 73 0.54 -16.80 6.69
CA PRO A 73 0.59 -15.78 7.74
C PRO A 73 1.27 -16.24 9.03
N ALA A 74 1.12 -17.51 9.41
CA ALA A 74 1.81 -18.12 10.55
C ALA A 74 3.33 -18.17 10.36
N GLU A 75 3.79 -18.53 9.16
CA GLU A 75 5.22 -18.61 8.85
C GLU A 75 5.89 -17.24 8.80
N LEU A 76 5.16 -16.16 8.46
CA LEU A 76 5.71 -14.81 8.42
C LEU A 76 6.23 -14.35 9.78
N VAL A 77 5.64 -14.80 10.87
CA VAL A 77 6.07 -14.49 12.25
C VAL A 77 7.47 -15.01 12.55
N GLU A 78 7.84 -16.13 11.94
CA GLU A 78 9.14 -16.78 12.15
C GLU A 78 10.26 -16.19 11.28
N LYS A 79 9.91 -15.44 10.23
CA LYS A 79 10.90 -14.86 9.32
C LYS A 79 11.57 -13.62 9.94
N PRO A 80 12.85 -13.38 9.68
CA PRO A 80 13.50 -12.14 10.08
C PRO A 80 12.80 -10.92 9.48
N SER A 81 12.57 -9.88 10.28
CA SER A 81 11.92 -8.64 9.81
C SER A 81 12.65 -8.00 8.64
N SER A 82 13.99 -8.08 8.60
CA SER A 82 14.78 -7.61 7.46
C SER A 82 14.41 -8.32 6.14
N LEU A 83 14.18 -9.62 6.18
CA LEU A 83 13.76 -10.38 4.99
C LEU A 83 12.35 -9.99 4.55
N THR A 84 11.41 -9.87 5.49
CA THR A 84 10.02 -9.44 5.23
C THR A 84 9.99 -8.04 4.61
N THR A 85 10.77 -7.11 5.15
CA THR A 85 10.87 -5.74 4.63
C THR A 85 11.41 -5.69 3.21
N LEU A 86 12.43 -6.51 2.87
CA LEU A 86 12.97 -6.57 1.52
C LEU A 86 11.95 -7.15 0.51
N HIS A 87 11.17 -8.14 0.92
CA HIS A 87 10.07 -8.64 0.12
C HIS A 87 8.96 -7.60 -0.07
N ALA A 88 8.59 -6.87 0.98
CA ALA A 88 7.63 -5.78 0.90
C ALA A 88 8.08 -4.69 -0.07
N ALA A 89 9.34 -4.25 0.01
CA ALA A 89 9.91 -3.28 -0.92
C ALA A 89 9.84 -3.77 -2.37
N ARG A 90 10.17 -5.04 -2.62
CA ARG A 90 10.06 -5.67 -3.94
C ARG A 90 8.61 -5.72 -4.44
N ASN A 91 7.65 -6.04 -3.57
CA ASN A 91 6.24 -6.09 -3.92
C ASN A 91 5.72 -4.69 -4.26
N LEU A 92 6.03 -3.68 -3.46
CA LEU A 92 5.68 -2.29 -3.71
C LEU A 92 6.23 -1.81 -5.06
N LYS A 93 7.51 -2.10 -5.36
CA LYS A 93 8.09 -1.77 -6.67
C LYS A 93 7.32 -2.45 -7.82
N LYS A 94 6.97 -3.73 -7.69
CA LYS A 94 6.18 -4.44 -8.71
C LYS A 94 4.78 -3.83 -8.88
N MET A 95 4.14 -3.37 -7.80
CA MET A 95 2.85 -2.69 -7.87
C MET A 95 2.96 -1.37 -8.64
N LEU A 96 3.98 -0.56 -8.34
CA LEU A 96 4.23 0.69 -9.08
C LEU A 96 4.40 0.43 -10.58
N TYR A 97 5.20 -0.56 -10.96
CA TYR A 97 5.43 -0.90 -12.37
C TYR A 97 4.24 -1.57 -13.08
N ARG A 98 3.18 -1.92 -12.33
CA ARG A 98 1.88 -2.34 -12.85
C ARG A 98 0.87 -1.18 -12.95
N GLY A 99 1.29 0.05 -12.63
CA GLY A 99 0.45 1.23 -12.71
C GLY A 99 -0.27 1.62 -11.43
N PHE A 100 -0.06 0.91 -10.31
CA PHE A 100 -0.57 1.34 -9.02
C PHE A 100 0.31 2.45 -8.46
N THR A 101 -0.26 3.64 -8.27
CA THR A 101 0.44 4.81 -7.73
C THR A 101 0.11 5.08 -6.26
N THR A 102 -0.92 4.42 -5.75
CA THR A 102 -1.33 4.48 -4.35
C THR A 102 -1.84 3.11 -3.91
N VAL A 103 -1.40 2.67 -2.74
CA VAL A 103 -1.87 1.43 -2.12
C VAL A 103 -2.16 1.65 -0.64
N ARG A 104 -3.15 0.91 -0.11
CA ARG A 104 -3.40 0.82 1.33
C ARG A 104 -3.14 -0.59 1.80
N ASP A 105 -2.05 -0.76 2.57
CA ASP A 105 -1.77 -2.03 3.24
C ASP A 105 -2.77 -2.24 4.38
N ALA A 106 -3.48 -3.34 4.34
CA ALA A 106 -4.55 -3.67 5.27
C ALA A 106 -4.09 -4.48 6.48
N CYS A 107 -2.85 -4.91 6.54
CA CYS A 107 -2.08 -5.30 7.73
C CYS A 107 -0.66 -5.72 7.36
N GLY A 108 0.28 -5.41 8.23
CA GLY A 108 1.67 -5.85 8.16
C GLY A 108 2.68 -4.75 7.86
N ALA A 109 2.37 -3.81 6.98
CA ALA A 109 3.22 -2.64 6.78
C ALA A 109 3.27 -1.79 8.06
N ASP A 110 4.46 -1.33 8.40
CA ASP A 110 4.71 -0.53 9.59
C ASP A 110 5.17 0.89 9.25
N PHE A 111 5.39 1.69 10.29
CA PHE A 111 5.86 3.07 10.16
C PHE A 111 7.28 3.16 9.53
N GLY A 112 8.11 2.14 9.71
CA GLY A 112 9.47 2.10 9.15
C GLY A 112 9.44 1.92 7.63
N LEU A 113 8.59 1.03 7.13
CA LEU A 113 8.38 0.84 5.69
C LEU A 113 7.75 2.09 5.06
N ALA A 114 6.74 2.69 5.72
CA ALA A 114 6.13 3.94 5.25
C ALA A 114 7.14 5.09 5.19
N ALA A 115 7.98 5.24 6.21
CA ALA A 115 9.04 6.24 6.22
C ALA A 115 10.08 6.01 5.11
N ALA A 116 10.40 4.74 4.79
CA ALA A 116 11.30 4.43 3.67
C ALA A 116 10.71 4.83 2.31
N VAL A 117 9.39 4.67 2.15
CA VAL A 117 8.67 5.15 0.95
C VAL A 117 8.72 6.68 0.88
N ASP A 118 8.36 7.38 1.96
CA ASP A 118 8.31 8.84 2.02
C ASP A 118 9.67 9.50 1.80
N GLN A 119 10.74 8.85 2.26
CA GLN A 119 12.11 9.29 2.05
C GLN A 119 12.68 8.93 0.66
N GLY A 120 11.92 8.20 -0.15
CA GLY A 120 12.36 7.76 -1.48
C GLY A 120 13.50 6.71 -1.44
N LEU A 121 13.66 5.99 -0.32
CA LEU A 121 14.66 4.91 -0.20
C LEU A 121 14.29 3.70 -1.07
N ILE A 122 13.02 3.53 -1.37
CA ILE A 122 12.50 2.46 -2.22
C ILE A 122 11.53 3.03 -3.26
N GLU A 123 11.56 2.46 -4.47
CA GLU A 123 10.58 2.75 -5.51
C GLU A 123 9.24 2.10 -5.12
N SER A 124 8.19 2.91 -4.95
CA SER A 124 6.92 2.46 -4.39
C SER A 124 5.75 3.33 -4.84
N PRO A 125 4.53 2.80 -4.90
CA PRO A 125 3.33 3.62 -4.77
C PRO A 125 3.36 4.41 -3.46
N ARG A 126 2.55 5.46 -3.36
CA ARG A 126 2.24 6.07 -2.05
C ARG A 126 1.63 5.00 -1.15
N LEU A 127 2.20 4.82 0.04
CA LEU A 127 1.79 3.77 0.96
C LEU A 127 0.97 4.33 2.12
N PHE A 128 -0.31 3.95 2.18
CA PHE A 128 -1.12 4.06 3.39
C PHE A 128 -1.03 2.74 4.15
N PHE A 129 -0.92 2.77 5.47
CA PHE A 129 -0.79 1.56 6.29
C PHE A 129 -1.67 1.62 7.54
N VAL A 130 -1.99 0.46 8.07
CA VAL A 130 -2.78 0.30 9.30
C VAL A 130 -1.97 -0.32 10.45
N GLY A 131 -0.75 -0.78 10.17
CA GLY A 131 0.03 -1.54 11.15
C GLY A 131 -0.50 -2.96 11.32
N LYS A 132 -0.65 -3.41 12.54
CA LYS A 132 -1.20 -4.74 12.85
C LYS A 132 -2.72 -4.71 12.84
N ALA A 133 -3.34 -5.69 12.19
CA ALA A 133 -4.77 -5.90 12.30
C ALA A 133 -5.12 -6.48 13.68
N LEU A 134 -6.22 -6.03 14.26
CA LEU A 134 -6.71 -6.49 15.54
C LEU A 134 -7.66 -7.66 15.35
N SER A 135 -7.44 -8.75 16.08
CA SER A 135 -8.27 -9.94 16.07
C SER A 135 -8.46 -10.48 17.47
N ALA A 136 -9.59 -11.14 17.73
CA ALA A 136 -9.80 -11.86 18.97
C ALA A 136 -9.04 -13.19 19.00
N THR A 137 -8.88 -13.77 20.18
CA THR A 137 -8.39 -15.15 20.35
C THR A 137 -9.28 -16.11 19.56
N GLY A 138 -8.66 -16.96 18.72
CA GLY A 138 -9.36 -17.89 17.83
C GLY A 138 -10.04 -17.25 16.62
N GLY A 139 -9.95 -15.92 16.44
CA GLY A 139 -10.50 -15.20 15.29
C GLY A 139 -9.58 -15.25 14.07
N HIS A 140 -10.03 -14.65 12.96
CA HIS A 140 -9.36 -14.70 11.65
C HIS A 140 -7.88 -14.33 11.65
N GLY A 141 -7.43 -13.51 12.57
CA GLY A 141 -6.01 -13.11 12.70
C GLY A 141 -5.20 -13.93 13.70
N ASP A 142 -5.77 -14.93 14.32
CA ASP A 142 -5.07 -15.85 15.20
C ASP A 142 -4.61 -17.08 14.42
N PHE A 143 -3.43 -16.97 13.84
CA PHE A 143 -2.87 -18.02 12.96
C PHE A 143 -2.14 -19.13 13.72
N ARG A 144 -2.32 -19.23 15.04
CA ARG A 144 -1.69 -20.30 15.84
C ARG A 144 -2.37 -21.63 15.61
N ASP A 145 -1.57 -22.68 15.48
CA ASP A 145 -2.08 -24.03 15.52
C ASP A 145 -2.69 -24.35 16.91
N PRO A 146 -3.68 -25.24 17.01
CA PRO A 146 -4.33 -25.58 18.28
C PRO A 146 -3.39 -26.00 19.41
N GLY A 147 -2.24 -26.56 19.07
CA GLY A 147 -1.22 -26.96 20.05
C GLY A 147 -0.19 -25.86 20.39
N ASN A 148 -0.34 -24.68 19.83
CA ASN A 148 0.61 -23.57 20.03
C ASN A 148 0.07 -22.51 20.99
N ASP A 149 0.38 -22.69 22.28
CA ASP A 149 0.03 -21.72 23.35
C ASP A 149 1.07 -20.59 23.50
N SER A 150 1.95 -20.40 22.51
CA SER A 150 2.99 -19.37 22.62
C SER A 150 2.40 -17.97 22.71
N MET A 151 2.92 -17.17 23.65
CA MET A 151 2.55 -15.78 23.86
C MET A 151 3.14 -14.83 22.80
N GLN A 152 3.92 -15.33 21.83
CA GLN A 152 4.64 -14.48 20.87
C GLN A 152 3.72 -13.58 20.03
N ASN A 153 2.51 -14.04 19.75
CA ASN A 153 1.50 -13.23 19.04
C ASN A 153 0.61 -12.41 19.98
N LEU A 154 0.63 -12.69 21.28
CA LEU A 154 -0.12 -11.98 22.30
C LEU A 154 0.66 -10.78 22.87
N CYS A 155 1.99 -10.80 22.71
CA CYS A 155 2.84 -9.73 23.22
C CYS A 155 2.97 -8.59 22.22
N ASN A 156 2.75 -7.36 22.65
CA ASN A 156 3.11 -6.15 21.92
C ASN A 156 4.60 -6.03 21.59
N CYS A 157 5.44 -6.90 22.16
CA CYS A 157 6.87 -6.95 21.93
C CYS A 157 7.28 -7.67 20.64
N SER A 158 6.37 -8.42 20.00
CA SER A 158 6.64 -9.01 18.69
C SER A 158 6.47 -7.92 17.61
N GLU A 159 7.58 -7.41 17.10
CA GLU A 159 7.58 -6.54 15.91
C GLU A 159 7.16 -7.29 14.63
N ARG A 160 7.04 -8.61 14.73
CA ARG A 160 6.77 -9.52 13.62
C ARG A 160 5.29 -9.85 13.52
N GLY A 161 4.87 -10.24 12.32
CA GLY A 161 3.52 -10.70 12.05
C GLY A 161 2.54 -9.60 11.62
N LEU A 162 1.42 -10.06 11.08
CA LEU A 162 0.41 -9.22 10.45
C LEU A 162 -0.64 -8.72 11.44
N THR A 163 -0.81 -9.41 12.57
CA THR A 163 -1.94 -9.24 13.48
C THR A 163 -1.50 -9.07 14.93
N GLN A 164 -2.40 -8.56 15.73
CA GLN A 164 -2.30 -8.52 17.17
C GLN A 164 -3.58 -9.10 17.75
N ILE A 165 -3.44 -10.13 18.61
CA ILE A 165 -4.56 -10.72 19.32
C ILE A 165 -4.90 -9.82 20.51
N VAL A 166 -6.17 -9.47 20.62
CA VAL A 166 -6.71 -8.57 21.64
C VAL A 166 -8.12 -9.00 22.04
N ASP A 167 -8.34 -9.17 23.33
CA ASP A 167 -9.62 -9.56 23.87
C ASP A 167 -10.19 -8.49 24.80
N GLY A 168 -11.43 -8.13 24.56
CA GLY A 168 -12.14 -7.14 25.33
C GLY A 168 -11.72 -5.68 25.06
N GLU A 169 -12.57 -4.77 25.52
CA GLU A 169 -12.47 -3.34 25.23
C GLU A 169 -11.12 -2.69 25.64
N PRO A 170 -10.55 -2.98 26.83
CA PRO A 170 -9.31 -2.33 27.24
C PRO A 170 -8.12 -2.65 26.33
N GLU A 171 -8.01 -3.92 25.90
CA GLU A 171 -6.90 -4.35 25.04
C GLU A 171 -7.05 -3.82 23.61
N VAL A 172 -8.25 -3.92 23.04
CA VAL A 172 -8.57 -3.35 21.72
C VAL A 172 -8.27 -1.85 21.70
N ARG A 173 -8.71 -1.11 22.73
CA ARG A 173 -8.46 0.33 22.84
C ARG A 173 -6.97 0.64 22.92
N ARG A 174 -6.22 -0.09 23.72
CA ARG A 174 -4.76 0.08 23.84
C ARG A 174 -4.04 -0.20 22.51
N ALA A 175 -4.38 -1.30 21.86
CA ALA A 175 -3.77 -1.70 20.59
C ALA A 175 -4.07 -0.70 19.48
N ALA A 176 -5.33 -0.29 19.32
CA ALA A 176 -5.73 0.72 18.34
C ALA A 176 -4.98 2.04 18.53
N ARG A 177 -4.91 2.54 19.76
CA ARG A 177 -4.15 3.76 20.10
C ARG A 177 -2.67 3.62 19.83
N ASN A 178 -2.11 2.43 20.03
CA ASN A 178 -0.69 2.18 19.77
C ASN A 178 -0.37 2.23 18.27
N GLU A 179 -1.20 1.63 17.40
CA GLU A 179 -1.00 1.73 15.96
C GLU A 179 -1.18 3.19 15.46
N LEU A 180 -2.19 3.90 15.93
CA LEU A 180 -2.37 5.33 15.62
C LEU A 180 -1.19 6.18 16.13
N ARG A 181 -0.65 5.90 17.31
CA ARG A 181 0.57 6.57 17.83
C ARG A 181 1.78 6.36 16.93
N LYS A 182 1.88 5.22 16.27
CA LYS A 182 2.95 4.92 15.30
C LYS A 182 2.73 5.58 13.93
N GLY A 183 1.60 6.29 13.74
CA GLY A 183 1.27 6.98 12.51
C GLY A 183 0.41 6.19 11.54
N ALA A 184 -0.21 5.08 11.98
CA ALA A 184 -1.15 4.35 11.13
C ALA A 184 -2.31 5.24 10.69
N HIS A 185 -2.71 5.12 9.43
CA HIS A 185 -3.75 5.94 8.81
C HIS A 185 -5.17 5.49 9.19
N ALA A 186 -5.30 4.24 9.63
CA ALA A 186 -6.55 3.63 10.08
C ALA A 186 -6.26 2.45 11.01
N VAL A 187 -7.29 1.90 11.62
CA VAL A 187 -7.23 0.66 12.40
C VAL A 187 -7.99 -0.42 11.62
N LYS A 188 -7.35 -1.55 11.39
CA LYS A 188 -7.97 -2.74 10.81
C LYS A 188 -8.48 -3.63 11.93
N ILE A 189 -9.75 -4.03 11.84
CA ILE A 189 -10.40 -4.99 12.72
C ILE A 189 -10.80 -6.21 11.89
N MET A 190 -10.52 -7.39 12.38
CA MET A 190 -11.03 -8.64 11.85
C MET A 190 -12.28 -9.02 12.64
N ALA A 191 -13.46 -8.72 12.06
CA ALA A 191 -14.74 -8.82 12.74
C ALA A 191 -15.51 -10.11 12.42
N SER A 192 -14.99 -10.92 11.49
CA SER A 192 -15.56 -12.22 11.09
C SER A 192 -14.46 -13.12 10.57
N GLY A 193 -14.77 -14.38 10.39
CA GLY A 193 -13.89 -15.36 9.76
C GLY A 193 -13.60 -15.09 8.29
N GLY A 194 -12.68 -15.83 7.74
CA GLY A 194 -12.25 -15.76 6.35
C GLY A 194 -11.56 -17.04 5.89
N VAL A 195 -11.19 -17.08 4.61
CA VAL A 195 -10.58 -18.28 3.98
C VAL A 195 -9.33 -18.78 4.69
N ALA A 196 -8.57 -17.89 5.31
CA ALA A 196 -7.34 -18.23 6.02
C ALA A 196 -7.55 -18.49 7.53
N SER A 197 -8.80 -18.45 8.01
CA SER A 197 -9.08 -18.71 9.44
C SER A 197 -8.88 -20.20 9.77
N PRO A 198 -8.16 -20.52 10.85
CA PRO A 198 -8.00 -21.93 11.27
C PRO A 198 -9.28 -22.54 11.82
N THR A 199 -10.14 -21.77 12.45
CA THR A 199 -11.27 -22.25 13.27
C THR A 199 -12.59 -21.51 13.11
N ASP A 200 -12.67 -20.37 12.42
CA ASP A 200 -13.88 -19.54 12.26
C ASP A 200 -14.38 -19.35 10.83
#